data_c039e3e234a9ab13580c848a0ce68f5f
#
_entry.id   c039e3e234a9ab13580c848a0ce68f5f
#
_cell.length_a   1.000
_cell.length_b   1.000
_cell.length_c   1.000
_cell.angle_alpha   90.00
_cell.angle_beta   90.00
_cell.angle_gamma   90.00
#
_symmetry.space_group_name_H-M   'P 1'
#
loop_
_entity.id
_entity.type
_entity.pdbx_description
1 polymer ?
#
loop_
_entity_poly.entity_id
_entity_poly.type
_entity_poly.pdbx_seq_one_letter_code
_entity_poly.pdbx_strand_id
1 'polypeptide(L)'
;LTARDGQSIGFAPKQDFTVSDAKNVSPTARKGRVLFASLIGTTIEFYDFYIYATAAVLVFPRLFFPGADPTTAMLSSFATFSIAFFARPVGALAFGHFGDRVGRKATLVAALMTMGVSTVAIGLLPTHASVGIIAPLLLALCRFGQGLGLGGEWGGAVLLATENAPPGKKAWFGMFPQLGAPIGFILSTASFIVLTSTMNEAQFEAWGWRLPFLASALLVFVGLWVRLKITETPEFQKAVDRNERVKAPAVTLFAHHKMALFLGTFSGVTTFSLFYLMTVFALGWATTGMGYERADILPIQLIGVLFFAAFIPVTALLADRYGQVKVLIASSVGIGLFGALFAPLFGAGLTGLLIFFALGFGLMGCTYGPIGAAMARPFPTTVRYTGASMAFNLAGIVGASLAPYLATWLAQNYGLAAVGGYLALSAVVTILALWGMGRVSPETEL
;
A
#
# COMPACT_ATOMS: atom_id res chain seq x y z
N LEU A 1 6.57 -49.55 -61.33
CA LEU A 1 8.02 -49.37 -61.06
C LEU A 1 8.21 -48.24 -60.04
N THR A 2 8.64 -48.67 -58.83
CA THR A 2 9.49 -48.05 -57.82
C THR A 2 9.01 -46.76 -57.13
N ALA A 3 8.73 -46.93 -55.86
CA ALA A 3 8.60 -45.99 -54.77
C ALA A 3 9.89 -45.16 -54.58
N ARG A 4 9.74 -43.94 -54.08
CA ARG A 4 10.80 -43.17 -53.40
C ARG A 4 10.27 -42.51 -52.16
N ASP A 5 11.00 -42.77 -51.10
CA ASP A 5 10.81 -42.44 -49.73
C ASP A 5 10.51 -40.97 -49.44
N GLY A 6 9.44 -40.71 -48.69
CA GLY A 6 9.14 -39.44 -47.99
C GLY A 6 9.64 -39.51 -46.56
N GLN A 7 10.77 -38.87 -46.24
CA GLN A 7 11.21 -38.64 -44.85
C GLN A 7 10.26 -37.65 -44.19
N SER A 8 9.49 -38.13 -43.22
CA SER A 8 8.75 -37.28 -42.29
C SER A 8 9.71 -36.69 -41.26
N ILE A 9 9.84 -35.37 -41.31
CA ILE A 9 10.49 -34.58 -40.24
C ILE A 9 9.64 -34.71 -38.97
N GLY A 10 10.14 -35.50 -38.03
CA GLY A 10 9.52 -35.69 -36.74
C GLY A 10 9.59 -34.38 -35.91
N PHE A 11 8.46 -33.73 -35.75
CA PHE A 11 8.28 -32.71 -34.68
C PHE A 11 8.32 -33.45 -33.35
N ALA A 12 9.29 -33.10 -32.49
CA ALA A 12 9.32 -33.50 -31.10
C ALA A 12 8.00 -33.12 -30.40
N PRO A 13 7.40 -34.01 -29.58
CA PRO A 13 6.16 -33.71 -28.89
C PRO A 13 6.40 -32.53 -27.95
N LYS A 14 5.56 -31.47 -28.06
CA LYS A 14 5.44 -30.44 -27.04
C LYS A 14 5.20 -31.16 -25.71
N GLN A 15 6.09 -30.92 -24.75
CA GLN A 15 5.83 -31.30 -23.36
C GLN A 15 4.59 -30.52 -22.90
N ASP A 16 3.45 -31.14 -22.95
CA ASP A 16 2.26 -30.69 -22.25
C ASP A 16 2.59 -30.68 -20.76
N PHE A 17 2.73 -29.48 -20.19
CA PHE A 17 2.73 -29.31 -18.75
C PHE A 17 1.37 -29.75 -18.22
N THR A 18 1.29 -31.03 -17.88
CA THR A 18 0.05 -31.65 -17.40
C THR A 18 -0.26 -31.10 -16.01
N VAL A 19 -1.56 -30.92 -15.76
CA VAL A 19 -2.19 -30.55 -14.48
C VAL A 19 -1.76 -31.46 -13.30
N SER A 20 -1.02 -32.53 -13.57
CA SER A 20 -0.45 -33.51 -12.64
C SER A 20 0.64 -32.93 -11.72
N ASP A 21 1.45 -31.96 -12.17
CA ASP A 21 2.55 -31.41 -11.36
C ASP A 21 2.08 -30.49 -10.20
N ALA A 22 0.85 -29.99 -10.27
CA ALA A 22 0.26 -29.19 -9.20
C ALA A 22 -0.14 -30.00 -7.96
N LYS A 23 -0.28 -31.33 -8.07
CA LYS A 23 -0.72 -32.20 -6.97
C LYS A 23 0.41 -32.63 -6.03
N ASN A 24 1.67 -32.47 -6.40
CA ASN A 24 2.83 -32.95 -5.62
C ASN A 24 3.53 -31.90 -4.77
N VAL A 25 2.98 -30.68 -4.66
CA VAL A 25 3.56 -29.62 -3.80
C VAL A 25 3.09 -29.81 -2.37
N SER A 26 4.02 -29.98 -1.42
CA SER A 26 3.67 -30.13 0.00
C SER A 26 2.82 -28.94 0.48
N PRO A 27 1.87 -29.14 1.42
CA PRO A 27 1.02 -28.06 1.96
C PRO A 27 1.82 -26.86 2.48
N THR A 28 3.00 -27.11 3.05
CA THR A 28 3.90 -26.07 3.57
C THR A 28 4.51 -25.24 2.44
N ALA A 29 4.97 -25.86 1.36
CA ALA A 29 5.51 -25.17 0.20
C ALA A 29 4.44 -24.35 -0.53
N ARG A 30 3.19 -24.80 -0.56
CA ARG A 30 2.05 -24.05 -1.10
C ARG A 30 1.78 -22.78 -0.29
N LYS A 31 1.78 -22.87 1.05
CA LYS A 31 1.61 -21.72 1.94
C LYS A 31 2.74 -20.70 1.77
N GLY A 32 3.99 -21.15 1.71
CA GLY A 32 5.15 -20.28 1.47
C GLY A 32 5.04 -19.49 0.16
N ARG A 33 4.58 -20.13 -0.93
CA ARG A 33 4.36 -19.45 -2.23
C ARG A 33 3.29 -18.35 -2.13
N VAL A 34 2.20 -18.60 -1.39
CA VAL A 34 1.13 -17.63 -1.19
C VAL A 34 1.66 -16.40 -0.43
N LEU A 35 2.40 -16.61 0.66
CA LEU A 35 2.98 -15.52 1.46
C LEU A 35 3.98 -14.69 0.64
N PHE A 36 4.86 -15.36 -0.10
CA PHE A 36 5.81 -14.69 -0.99
C PHE A 36 5.12 -13.89 -2.09
N ALA A 37 4.06 -14.45 -2.70
CA ALA A 37 3.28 -13.76 -3.72
C ALA A 37 2.58 -12.50 -3.18
N SER A 38 2.03 -12.58 -1.96
CA SER A 38 1.41 -11.44 -1.29
C SER A 38 2.43 -10.36 -0.95
N LEU A 39 3.61 -10.75 -0.44
CA LEU A 39 4.71 -9.84 -0.13
C LEU A 39 5.24 -9.13 -1.38
N ILE A 40 5.57 -9.88 -2.43
CA ILE A 40 6.12 -9.32 -3.67
C ILE A 40 5.12 -8.37 -4.33
N GLY A 41 3.84 -8.75 -4.37
CA GLY A 41 2.80 -7.90 -4.95
C GLY A 41 2.73 -6.53 -4.27
N THR A 42 2.57 -6.52 -2.96
CA THR A 42 2.49 -5.27 -2.21
C THR A 42 3.83 -4.51 -2.17
N THR A 43 4.97 -5.19 -2.25
CA THR A 43 6.28 -4.52 -2.42
C THR A 43 6.33 -3.71 -3.72
N ILE A 44 5.87 -4.29 -4.83
CA ILE A 44 5.78 -3.61 -6.14
C ILE A 44 4.81 -2.44 -6.06
N GLU A 45 3.65 -2.66 -5.45
CA GLU A 45 2.64 -1.63 -5.22
C GLU A 45 3.22 -0.41 -4.50
N PHE A 46 3.87 -0.63 -3.36
CA PHE A 46 4.45 0.44 -2.56
C PHE A 46 5.67 1.06 -3.23
N TYR A 47 6.50 0.29 -3.94
CA TYR A 47 7.59 0.82 -4.73
C TYR A 47 7.06 1.83 -5.76
N ASP A 48 6.09 1.45 -6.58
CA ASP A 48 5.48 2.29 -7.60
C ASP A 48 4.83 3.56 -7.02
N PHE A 49 4.24 3.44 -5.84
CA PHE A 49 3.66 4.58 -5.12
C PHE A 49 4.74 5.57 -4.66
N TYR A 50 5.84 5.06 -4.08
CA TYR A 50 6.90 5.92 -3.54
C TYR A 50 7.80 6.53 -4.62
N ILE A 51 8.08 5.85 -5.74
CA ILE A 51 8.81 6.48 -6.83
C ILE A 51 8.05 7.67 -7.40
N TYR A 52 6.73 7.59 -7.50
CA TYR A 52 5.91 8.73 -7.89
C TYR A 52 6.00 9.86 -6.86
N ALA A 53 5.87 9.56 -5.58
CA ALA A 53 5.96 10.56 -4.50
C ALA A 53 7.29 11.32 -4.54
N THR A 54 8.39 10.60 -4.76
CA THR A 54 9.73 11.19 -4.87
C THR A 54 9.86 12.05 -6.14
N ALA A 55 9.39 11.56 -7.29
CA ALA A 55 9.42 12.31 -8.54
C ALA A 55 8.51 13.56 -8.49
N ALA A 56 7.39 13.49 -7.77
CA ALA A 56 6.49 14.63 -7.56
C ALA A 56 7.14 15.79 -6.82
N VAL A 57 8.17 15.52 -6.03
CA VAL A 57 8.97 16.54 -5.34
C VAL A 57 10.16 16.99 -6.19
N LEU A 58 10.91 16.03 -6.76
CA LEU A 58 12.21 16.31 -7.37
C LEU A 58 12.11 16.83 -8.80
N VAL A 59 11.12 16.35 -9.58
CA VAL A 59 11.14 16.44 -11.06
C VAL A 59 9.88 17.05 -11.64
N PHE A 60 8.70 16.60 -11.20
CA PHE A 60 7.45 16.98 -11.86
C PHE A 60 7.12 18.46 -11.83
N PRO A 61 7.43 19.24 -10.76
CA PRO A 61 7.21 20.68 -10.78
C PRO A 61 7.89 21.38 -11.95
N ARG A 62 9.13 20.99 -12.26
CA ARG A 62 9.92 21.62 -13.34
C ARG A 62 9.51 21.10 -14.72
N LEU A 63 9.28 19.80 -14.89
CA LEU A 63 9.08 19.18 -16.19
C LEU A 63 7.63 19.14 -16.67
N PHE A 64 6.65 19.17 -15.76
CA PHE A 64 5.22 19.08 -16.10
C PHE A 64 4.45 20.36 -15.82
N PHE A 65 4.96 21.24 -14.93
CA PHE A 65 4.31 22.48 -14.53
C PHE A 65 5.24 23.72 -14.66
N PRO A 66 6.01 23.86 -15.75
CA PRO A 66 6.87 25.02 -15.95
C PRO A 66 6.02 26.27 -16.12
N GLY A 67 6.56 27.44 -15.75
CA GLY A 67 5.88 28.74 -15.92
C GLY A 67 4.99 29.17 -14.74
N ALA A 68 4.69 28.28 -13.78
CA ALA A 68 4.17 28.67 -12.47
C ALA A 68 5.32 29.06 -11.53
N ASP A 69 5.02 29.88 -10.53
CA ASP A 69 6.00 30.08 -9.45
C ASP A 69 6.31 28.74 -8.76
N PRO A 70 7.49 28.60 -8.10
CA PRO A 70 7.91 27.31 -7.53
C PRO A 70 6.89 26.67 -6.57
N THR A 71 6.16 27.48 -5.81
CA THR A 71 5.13 27.01 -4.86
C THR A 71 3.93 26.45 -5.61
N THR A 72 3.42 27.18 -6.60
CA THR A 72 2.29 26.73 -7.44
C THR A 72 2.63 25.48 -8.25
N ALA A 73 3.85 25.39 -8.79
CA ALA A 73 4.33 24.21 -9.49
C ALA A 73 4.36 22.96 -8.55
N MET A 74 4.86 23.14 -7.33
CA MET A 74 4.89 22.08 -6.32
C MET A 74 3.48 21.65 -5.91
N LEU A 75 2.58 22.60 -5.65
CA LEU A 75 1.18 22.32 -5.31
C LEU A 75 0.45 21.60 -6.44
N SER A 76 0.71 21.98 -7.69
CA SER A 76 0.15 21.30 -8.88
C SER A 76 0.65 19.87 -8.99
N SER A 77 1.94 19.63 -8.72
CA SER A 77 2.50 18.28 -8.65
C SER A 77 1.86 17.43 -7.53
N PHE A 78 1.65 18.01 -6.35
CA PHE A 78 0.94 17.32 -5.26
C PHE A 78 -0.55 17.12 -5.54
N ALA A 79 -1.18 18.00 -6.31
CA ALA A 79 -2.55 17.75 -6.76
C ALA A 79 -2.65 16.50 -7.63
N THR A 80 -1.68 16.28 -8.54
CA THR A 80 -1.65 15.01 -9.31
C THR A 80 -1.38 13.79 -8.42
N PHE A 81 -0.53 13.93 -7.40
CA PHE A 81 -0.32 12.86 -6.41
C PHE A 81 -1.62 12.48 -5.70
N SER A 82 -2.44 13.46 -5.36
CA SER A 82 -3.72 13.25 -4.65
C SER A 82 -4.77 12.49 -5.48
N ILE A 83 -4.71 12.56 -6.81
CA ILE A 83 -5.64 11.85 -7.72
C ILE A 83 -5.71 10.35 -7.40
N ALA A 84 -4.57 9.72 -7.08
CA ALA A 84 -4.57 8.30 -6.74
C ALA A 84 -5.42 7.99 -5.49
N PHE A 85 -5.44 8.86 -4.50
CA PHE A 85 -6.26 8.63 -3.29
C PHE A 85 -7.74 8.62 -3.57
N PHE A 86 -8.21 9.49 -4.48
CA PHE A 86 -9.60 9.51 -4.92
C PHE A 86 -9.94 8.35 -5.86
N ALA A 87 -8.98 7.88 -6.65
CA ALA A 87 -9.15 6.72 -7.51
C ALA A 87 -9.20 5.39 -6.73
N ARG A 88 -8.52 5.28 -5.57
CA ARG A 88 -8.47 4.06 -4.76
C ARG A 88 -9.83 3.51 -4.34
N PRO A 89 -10.79 4.27 -3.80
CA PRO A 89 -12.12 3.75 -3.49
C PRO A 89 -12.86 3.22 -4.71
N VAL A 90 -12.71 3.90 -5.85
CA VAL A 90 -13.29 3.42 -7.13
C VAL A 90 -12.67 2.08 -7.51
N GLY A 91 -11.34 1.97 -7.41
CA GLY A 91 -10.61 0.72 -7.61
C GLY A 91 -11.03 -0.38 -6.62
N ALA A 92 -11.16 -0.04 -5.33
CA ALA A 92 -11.61 -0.96 -4.31
C ALA A 92 -13.00 -1.54 -4.60
N LEU A 93 -13.94 -0.70 -5.05
CA LEU A 93 -15.28 -1.15 -5.47
C LEU A 93 -15.23 -2.02 -6.72
N ALA A 94 -14.51 -1.60 -7.75
CA ALA A 94 -14.42 -2.32 -9.01
C ALA A 94 -13.72 -3.68 -8.80
N PHE A 95 -12.48 -3.68 -8.33
CA PHE A 95 -11.70 -4.91 -8.14
C PHE A 95 -12.24 -5.76 -6.98
N GLY A 96 -12.79 -5.14 -5.92
CA GLY A 96 -13.47 -5.86 -4.85
C GLY A 96 -14.67 -6.63 -5.37
N HIS A 97 -15.52 -5.98 -6.17
CA HIS A 97 -16.67 -6.62 -6.81
C HIS A 97 -16.26 -7.84 -7.66
N PHE A 98 -15.24 -7.69 -8.50
CA PHE A 98 -14.70 -8.80 -9.27
C PHE A 98 -14.05 -9.86 -8.40
N GLY A 99 -13.33 -9.48 -7.34
CA GLY A 99 -12.68 -10.40 -6.40
C GLY A 99 -13.64 -11.28 -5.62
N ASP A 100 -14.82 -10.76 -5.27
CA ASP A 100 -15.87 -11.51 -4.61
C ASP A 100 -16.72 -12.36 -5.59
N ARG A 101 -16.70 -12.07 -6.91
CA ARG A 101 -17.45 -12.81 -7.94
C ARG A 101 -16.62 -13.78 -8.76
N VAL A 102 -15.44 -13.36 -9.21
CA VAL A 102 -14.61 -14.10 -10.18
C VAL A 102 -13.48 -14.82 -9.48
N GLY A 103 -12.99 -14.28 -8.36
CA GLY A 103 -11.91 -14.85 -7.54
C GLY A 103 -10.80 -13.87 -7.24
N ARG A 104 -10.07 -14.17 -6.16
CA ARG A 104 -9.00 -13.31 -5.65
C ARG A 104 -7.82 -13.23 -6.61
N LYS A 105 -7.42 -14.38 -7.19
CA LYS A 105 -6.27 -14.49 -8.10
C LYS A 105 -6.44 -13.64 -9.36
N ALA A 106 -7.54 -13.80 -10.07
CA ALA A 106 -7.77 -13.08 -11.33
C ALA A 106 -7.82 -11.57 -11.10
N THR A 107 -8.44 -11.14 -10.02
CA THR A 107 -8.57 -9.73 -9.65
C THR A 107 -7.23 -9.12 -9.28
N LEU A 108 -6.39 -9.83 -8.52
CA LEU A 108 -5.04 -9.38 -8.17
C LEU A 108 -4.15 -9.22 -9.41
N VAL A 109 -4.27 -10.11 -10.39
CA VAL A 109 -3.55 -9.99 -11.67
C VAL A 109 -4.01 -8.73 -12.42
N ALA A 110 -5.32 -8.49 -12.52
CA ALA A 110 -5.85 -7.33 -13.20
C ALA A 110 -5.46 -6.02 -12.50
N ALA A 111 -5.51 -5.96 -11.17
CA ALA A 111 -5.10 -4.80 -10.38
C ALA A 111 -3.61 -4.48 -10.57
N LEU A 112 -2.73 -5.50 -10.48
CA LEU A 112 -1.29 -5.37 -10.74
C LEU A 112 -1.00 -4.84 -12.15
N MET A 113 -1.68 -5.39 -13.16
CA MET A 113 -1.48 -4.95 -14.55
C MET A 113 -1.95 -3.52 -14.76
N THR A 114 -3.10 -3.12 -14.17
CA THR A 114 -3.61 -1.75 -14.26
C THR A 114 -2.62 -0.76 -13.65
N MET A 115 -2.11 -1.06 -12.45
CA MET A 115 -1.13 -0.22 -11.77
C MET A 115 0.20 -0.19 -12.51
N GLY A 116 0.75 -1.34 -12.86
CA GLY A 116 2.07 -1.45 -13.47
C GLY A 116 2.14 -0.84 -14.86
N VAL A 117 1.15 -1.04 -15.72
CA VAL A 117 1.07 -0.37 -17.02
C VAL A 117 1.01 1.14 -16.84
N SER A 118 0.22 1.63 -15.88
CA SER A 118 0.14 3.06 -15.58
C SER A 118 1.48 3.62 -15.10
N THR A 119 2.21 2.88 -14.25
CA THR A 119 3.54 3.28 -13.75
C THR A 119 4.57 3.35 -14.86
N VAL A 120 4.65 2.31 -15.69
CA VAL A 120 5.57 2.29 -16.84
C VAL A 120 5.25 3.40 -17.84
N ALA A 121 3.95 3.66 -18.07
CA ALA A 121 3.51 4.76 -18.94
C ALA A 121 4.01 6.12 -18.43
N ILE A 122 4.03 6.36 -17.10
CA ILE A 122 4.62 7.61 -16.55
C ILE A 122 6.06 7.78 -16.97
N GLY A 123 6.87 6.71 -16.93
CA GLY A 123 8.27 6.74 -17.39
C GLY A 123 8.45 7.07 -18.87
N LEU A 124 7.41 6.86 -19.68
CA LEU A 124 7.40 7.12 -21.12
C LEU A 124 6.75 8.45 -21.52
N LEU A 125 6.15 9.18 -20.56
CA LEU A 125 5.43 10.42 -20.87
C LEU A 125 6.35 11.49 -21.47
N PRO A 126 5.86 12.22 -22.49
CA PRO A 126 6.49 13.46 -22.91
C PRO A 126 6.35 14.53 -21.82
N THR A 127 7.32 15.45 -21.76
CA THR A 127 7.28 16.58 -20.83
C THR A 127 6.46 17.74 -21.38
N HIS A 128 6.19 18.73 -20.57
CA HIS A 128 5.49 19.96 -20.99
C HIS A 128 6.20 20.66 -22.14
N ALA A 129 7.54 20.63 -22.19
CA ALA A 129 8.32 21.22 -23.28
C ALA A 129 8.00 20.62 -24.65
N SER A 130 7.55 19.34 -24.69
CA SER A 130 7.24 18.64 -25.94
C SER A 130 5.77 18.77 -26.37
N VAL A 131 4.82 18.69 -25.43
CA VAL A 131 3.38 18.57 -25.72
C VAL A 131 2.50 19.56 -24.90
N GLY A 132 3.11 20.52 -24.24
CA GLY A 132 2.38 21.55 -23.47
C GLY A 132 1.49 20.94 -22.38
N ILE A 133 0.28 21.51 -22.24
CA ILE A 133 -0.70 21.12 -21.19
C ILE A 133 -1.15 19.65 -21.27
N ILE A 134 -0.92 18.97 -22.39
CA ILE A 134 -1.24 17.54 -22.52
C ILE A 134 -0.38 16.70 -21.58
N ALA A 135 0.87 17.11 -21.30
CA ALA A 135 1.77 16.38 -20.42
C ALA A 135 1.21 16.18 -18.99
N PRO A 136 0.81 17.23 -18.26
CA PRO A 136 0.20 17.05 -16.93
C PRO A 136 -1.15 16.33 -16.97
N LEU A 137 -1.94 16.43 -18.04
CA LEU A 137 -3.18 15.67 -18.20
C LEU A 137 -2.90 14.16 -18.34
N LEU A 138 -1.90 13.78 -19.13
CA LEU A 138 -1.46 12.38 -19.25
C LEU A 138 -0.91 11.86 -17.93
N LEU A 139 -0.12 12.66 -17.20
CA LEU A 139 0.38 12.33 -15.88
C LEU A 139 -0.77 12.08 -14.90
N ALA A 140 -1.80 12.95 -14.90
CA ALA A 140 -2.99 12.79 -14.08
C ALA A 140 -3.78 11.50 -14.44
N LEU A 141 -3.92 11.18 -15.72
CA LEU A 141 -4.58 9.96 -16.19
C LEU A 141 -3.82 8.70 -15.75
N CYS A 142 -2.50 8.66 -15.92
CA CYS A 142 -1.68 7.55 -15.43
C CYS A 142 -1.77 7.42 -13.91
N ARG A 143 -1.78 8.55 -13.18
CA ARG A 143 -1.94 8.55 -11.72
C ARG A 143 -3.30 8.03 -11.28
N PHE A 144 -4.36 8.34 -12.00
CA PHE A 144 -5.68 7.76 -11.78
C PHE A 144 -5.66 6.24 -11.99
N GLY A 145 -5.04 5.75 -13.06
CA GLY A 145 -4.87 4.32 -13.33
C GLY A 145 -4.07 3.59 -12.23
N GLN A 146 -2.97 4.19 -11.74
CA GLN A 146 -2.24 3.67 -10.59
C GLN A 146 -3.16 3.56 -9.35
N GLY A 147 -3.93 4.61 -9.06
CA GLY A 147 -4.86 4.63 -7.93
C GLY A 147 -5.94 3.56 -8.03
N LEU A 148 -6.50 3.33 -9.23
CA LEU A 148 -7.46 2.24 -9.45
C LEU A 148 -6.85 0.88 -9.09
N GLY A 149 -5.66 0.55 -9.61
CA GLY A 149 -4.97 -0.70 -9.32
C GLY A 149 -4.69 -0.87 -7.82
N LEU A 150 -4.12 0.15 -7.19
CA LEU A 150 -3.85 0.22 -5.76
C LEU A 150 -5.08 -0.07 -4.89
N GLY A 151 -6.25 0.46 -5.29
CA GLY A 151 -7.50 0.29 -4.56
C GLY A 151 -7.94 -1.17 -4.42
N GLY A 152 -7.65 -2.00 -5.43
CA GLY A 152 -8.00 -3.42 -5.44
C GLY A 152 -6.92 -4.34 -4.87
N GLU A 153 -5.67 -3.93 -4.89
CA GLU A 153 -4.52 -4.79 -4.61
C GLU A 153 -4.44 -5.23 -3.14
N TRP A 154 -4.45 -4.26 -2.23
CA TRP A 154 -4.19 -4.50 -0.80
C TRP A 154 -5.17 -5.51 -0.19
N GLY A 155 -6.49 -5.32 -0.40
CA GLY A 155 -7.50 -6.22 0.17
C GLY A 155 -7.34 -7.65 -0.35
N GLY A 156 -7.06 -7.80 -1.65
CA GLY A 156 -6.80 -9.10 -2.26
C GLY A 156 -5.56 -9.79 -1.72
N ALA A 157 -4.45 -9.06 -1.55
CA ALA A 157 -3.20 -9.58 -1.01
C ALA A 157 -3.36 -10.04 0.46
N VAL A 158 -4.05 -9.23 1.28
CA VAL A 158 -4.36 -9.57 2.67
C VAL A 158 -5.25 -10.81 2.75
N LEU A 159 -6.32 -10.88 1.95
CA LEU A 159 -7.22 -12.04 1.95
C LEU A 159 -6.52 -13.30 1.43
N LEU A 160 -5.71 -13.17 0.37
CA LEU A 160 -4.92 -14.28 -0.13
C LEU A 160 -4.02 -14.86 0.98
N ALA A 161 -3.40 -14.01 1.80
CA ALA A 161 -2.57 -14.44 2.91
C ALA A 161 -3.41 -15.01 4.08
N THR A 162 -4.43 -14.30 4.55
CA THR A 162 -5.18 -14.64 5.77
C THR A 162 -6.14 -15.82 5.59
N GLU A 163 -6.72 -16.00 4.39
CA GLU A 163 -7.59 -17.14 4.07
C GLU A 163 -6.81 -18.46 3.88
N ASN A 164 -5.50 -18.40 3.63
CA ASN A 164 -4.60 -19.54 3.63
C ASN A 164 -3.90 -19.80 4.98
N ALA A 165 -4.19 -18.97 5.99
CA ALA A 165 -3.58 -19.09 7.31
C ALA A 165 -4.14 -20.31 8.08
N PRO A 166 -3.29 -21.06 8.82
CA PRO A 166 -3.79 -22.02 9.78
C PRO A 166 -4.53 -21.33 10.92
N PRO A 167 -5.42 -22.05 11.64
CA PRO A 167 -6.10 -21.50 12.81
C PRO A 167 -5.13 -20.83 13.80
N GLY A 168 -5.50 -19.65 14.30
CA GLY A 168 -4.68 -18.89 15.25
C GLY A 168 -3.46 -18.17 14.66
N LYS A 169 -3.27 -18.15 13.31
CA LYS A 169 -2.13 -17.48 12.66
C LYS A 169 -2.53 -16.47 11.58
N LYS A 170 -3.72 -15.91 11.69
CA LYS A 170 -4.22 -14.94 10.69
C LYS A 170 -3.43 -13.64 10.65
N ALA A 171 -3.00 -13.11 11.81
CA ALA A 171 -2.19 -11.91 11.85
C ALA A 171 -0.77 -12.16 11.32
N TRP A 172 -0.15 -13.27 11.68
CA TRP A 172 1.16 -13.68 11.16
C TRP A 172 1.16 -13.81 9.63
N PHE A 173 0.15 -14.45 9.06
CA PHE A 173 0.03 -14.55 7.60
C PHE A 173 -0.29 -13.19 6.96
N GLY A 174 -1.21 -12.42 7.56
CA GLY A 174 -1.61 -11.10 7.09
C GLY A 174 -0.51 -10.04 7.16
N MET A 175 0.56 -10.24 7.93
CA MET A 175 1.68 -9.30 7.99
C MET A 175 2.56 -9.32 6.74
N PHE A 176 2.60 -10.44 5.98
CA PHE A 176 3.47 -10.52 4.81
C PHE A 176 3.17 -9.46 3.75
N PRO A 177 1.92 -9.23 3.33
CA PRO A 177 1.62 -8.08 2.48
C PRO A 177 1.95 -6.74 3.13
N GLN A 178 1.92 -6.62 4.45
CA GLN A 178 2.23 -5.36 5.13
C GLN A 178 3.74 -5.03 5.11
N LEU A 179 4.61 -6.04 5.10
CA LEU A 179 6.06 -5.85 4.92
C LEU A 179 6.42 -5.26 3.56
N GLY A 180 5.52 -5.34 2.58
CA GLY A 180 5.70 -4.68 1.28
C GLY A 180 5.91 -3.18 1.39
N ALA A 181 5.26 -2.50 2.35
CA ALA A 181 5.38 -1.06 2.53
C ALA A 181 6.80 -0.60 2.91
N PRO A 182 7.44 -1.07 3.99
CA PRO A 182 8.81 -0.68 4.31
C PRO A 182 9.82 -1.14 3.25
N ILE A 183 9.66 -2.34 2.65
CA ILE A 183 10.55 -2.83 1.60
C ILE A 183 10.44 -1.96 0.33
N GLY A 184 9.23 -1.64 -0.10
CA GLY A 184 8.98 -0.74 -1.24
C GLY A 184 9.57 0.66 -1.01
N PHE A 185 9.45 1.19 0.21
CA PHE A 185 10.05 2.48 0.59
C PHE A 185 11.57 2.45 0.46
N ILE A 186 12.23 1.43 1.03
CA ILE A 186 13.68 1.27 0.95
C ILE A 186 14.15 1.15 -0.51
N LEU A 187 13.49 0.31 -1.31
CA LEU A 187 13.84 0.12 -2.71
C LEU A 187 13.66 1.40 -3.54
N SER A 188 12.56 2.12 -3.34
CA SER A 188 12.31 3.39 -4.01
C SER A 188 13.36 4.44 -3.65
N THR A 189 13.60 4.63 -2.35
CA THR A 189 14.59 5.60 -1.86
C THR A 189 16.00 5.26 -2.36
N ALA A 190 16.40 3.99 -2.29
CA ALA A 190 17.68 3.52 -2.81
C ALA A 190 17.83 3.78 -4.31
N SER A 191 16.77 3.57 -5.10
CA SER A 191 16.78 3.86 -6.54
C SER A 191 17.13 5.32 -6.83
N PHE A 192 16.49 6.26 -6.13
CA PHE A 192 16.78 7.70 -6.33
C PHE A 192 18.14 8.11 -5.77
N ILE A 193 18.57 7.56 -4.63
CA ILE A 193 19.92 7.82 -4.10
C ILE A 193 20.98 7.40 -5.12
N VAL A 194 20.89 6.21 -5.70
CA VAL A 194 21.83 5.73 -6.72
C VAL A 194 21.83 6.66 -7.93
N LEU A 195 20.67 7.06 -8.42
CA LEU A 195 20.58 7.92 -9.61
C LEU A 195 21.15 9.32 -9.34
N THR A 196 20.81 9.94 -8.22
CA THR A 196 21.30 11.28 -7.89
C THR A 196 22.78 11.31 -7.50
N SER A 197 23.36 10.19 -7.08
CA SER A 197 24.79 10.08 -6.78
C SER A 197 25.64 9.74 -8.01
N THR A 198 25.06 9.12 -9.04
CA THR A 198 25.78 8.67 -10.24
C THR A 198 25.55 9.57 -11.46
N MET A 199 24.52 10.42 -11.46
CA MET A 199 24.16 11.32 -12.54
C MET A 199 24.26 12.77 -12.12
N ASN A 200 24.67 13.65 -13.05
CA ASN A 200 24.53 15.08 -12.83
C ASN A 200 23.06 15.53 -12.99
N GLU A 201 22.74 16.74 -12.52
CA GLU A 201 21.36 17.26 -12.53
C GLU A 201 20.74 17.26 -13.93
N ALA A 202 21.51 17.66 -14.95
CA ALA A 202 21.04 17.70 -16.34
C ALA A 202 20.68 16.30 -16.88
N GLN A 203 21.51 15.30 -16.59
CA GLN A 203 21.22 13.91 -16.98
C GLN A 203 20.02 13.34 -16.22
N PHE A 204 19.93 13.64 -14.92
CA PHE A 204 18.81 13.19 -14.09
C PHE A 204 17.49 13.79 -14.59
N GLU A 205 17.43 15.09 -14.89
CA GLU A 205 16.23 15.75 -15.41
C GLU A 205 15.88 15.32 -16.85
N ALA A 206 16.88 15.09 -17.71
CA ALA A 206 16.64 14.69 -19.09
C ALA A 206 15.99 13.30 -19.19
N TRP A 207 16.51 12.31 -18.46
CA TRP A 207 16.08 10.93 -18.59
C TRP A 207 16.19 10.09 -17.29
N GLY A 208 17.10 10.43 -16.38
CA GLY A 208 17.40 9.62 -15.19
C GLY A 208 16.16 9.33 -14.32
N TRP A 209 15.30 10.30 -14.13
CA TRP A 209 14.08 10.16 -13.35
C TRP A 209 13.09 9.11 -13.90
N ARG A 210 13.21 8.77 -15.19
CA ARG A 210 12.34 7.77 -15.87
C ARG A 210 12.71 6.35 -15.49
N LEU A 211 13.97 6.10 -15.12
CA LEU A 211 14.49 4.75 -14.85
C LEU A 211 13.73 3.98 -13.77
N PRO A 212 13.39 4.55 -12.60
CA PRO A 212 12.60 3.84 -11.60
C PRO A 212 11.22 3.40 -12.11
N PHE A 213 10.55 4.24 -12.92
CA PHE A 213 9.27 3.92 -13.54
C PHE A 213 9.38 2.83 -14.61
N LEU A 214 10.43 2.85 -15.41
CA LEU A 214 10.68 1.81 -16.42
C LEU A 214 11.12 0.49 -15.76
N ALA A 215 11.90 0.56 -14.67
CA ALA A 215 12.29 -0.61 -13.88
C ALA A 215 11.08 -1.32 -13.25
N SER A 216 9.98 -0.60 -13.01
CA SER A 216 8.73 -1.18 -12.57
C SER A 216 8.21 -2.26 -13.55
N ALA A 217 8.49 -2.15 -14.86
CA ALA A 217 8.11 -3.19 -15.82
C ALA A 217 8.69 -4.57 -15.45
N LEU A 218 9.96 -4.60 -15.00
CA LEU A 218 10.59 -5.83 -14.52
C LEU A 218 9.91 -6.35 -13.25
N LEU A 219 9.61 -5.47 -12.31
CA LEU A 219 8.93 -5.83 -11.07
C LEU A 219 7.53 -6.36 -11.35
N VAL A 220 6.78 -5.71 -12.23
CA VAL A 220 5.43 -6.16 -12.66
C VAL A 220 5.49 -7.53 -13.33
N PHE A 221 6.50 -7.78 -14.18
CA PHE A 221 6.71 -9.10 -14.78
C PHE A 221 6.96 -10.18 -13.73
N VAL A 222 7.81 -9.90 -12.72
CA VAL A 222 8.06 -10.81 -11.60
C VAL A 222 6.78 -11.04 -10.80
N GLY A 223 6.04 -9.99 -10.47
CA GLY A 223 4.77 -10.07 -9.75
C GLY A 223 3.72 -10.88 -10.50
N LEU A 224 3.60 -10.67 -11.80
CA LEU A 224 2.70 -11.45 -12.67
C LEU A 224 3.09 -12.93 -12.72
N TRP A 225 4.38 -13.22 -12.93
CA TRP A 225 4.87 -14.60 -12.96
C TRP A 225 4.60 -15.33 -11.65
N VAL A 226 4.79 -14.70 -10.50
CA VAL A 226 4.49 -15.27 -9.18
C VAL A 226 2.99 -15.51 -9.03
N ARG A 227 2.13 -14.53 -9.40
CA ARG A 227 0.66 -14.63 -9.25
C ARG A 227 0.01 -15.66 -10.16
N LEU A 228 0.53 -15.86 -11.35
CA LEU A 228 0.02 -16.91 -12.25
C LEU A 228 0.20 -18.31 -11.66
N LYS A 229 1.19 -18.51 -10.77
CA LYS A 229 1.47 -19.79 -10.11
C LYS A 229 0.67 -20.07 -8.82
N ILE A 230 -0.07 -19.10 -8.30
CA ILE A 230 -0.93 -19.32 -7.13
C ILE A 230 -2.28 -19.92 -7.53
N THR A 231 -2.86 -20.69 -6.60
CA THR A 231 -4.22 -21.21 -6.69
C THR A 231 -5.18 -20.27 -5.96
N GLU A 232 -6.47 -20.36 -6.29
CA GLU A 232 -7.53 -19.61 -5.61
C GLU A 232 -7.62 -19.96 -4.12
N THR A 233 -8.20 -19.08 -3.30
CA THR A 233 -8.30 -19.27 -1.85
C THR A 233 -9.30 -20.38 -1.49
N PRO A 234 -9.02 -21.18 -0.43
CA PRO A 234 -9.95 -22.24 0.00
C PRO A 234 -11.31 -21.70 0.45
N GLU A 235 -11.36 -20.52 1.07
CA GLU A 235 -12.61 -19.92 1.55
C GLU A 235 -13.48 -19.46 0.37
N PHE A 236 -12.88 -18.87 -0.66
CA PHE A 236 -13.63 -18.51 -1.87
C PHE A 236 -14.15 -19.75 -2.60
N GLN A 237 -13.33 -20.80 -2.72
CA GLN A 237 -13.76 -22.04 -3.38
C GLN A 237 -14.96 -22.66 -2.66
N LYS A 238 -14.95 -22.69 -1.33
CA LYS A 238 -16.11 -23.17 -0.53
C LYS A 238 -17.37 -22.34 -0.79
N ALA A 239 -17.25 -21.00 -0.89
CA ALA A 239 -18.39 -20.13 -1.21
C ALA A 239 -18.95 -20.38 -2.62
N VAL A 240 -18.07 -20.70 -3.59
CA VAL A 240 -18.48 -21.13 -4.94
C VAL A 240 -19.23 -22.44 -4.89
N ASP A 241 -18.68 -23.46 -4.19
CA ASP A 241 -19.25 -24.80 -4.09
C ASP A 241 -20.63 -24.79 -3.40
N ARG A 242 -20.84 -23.86 -2.45
CA ARG A 242 -22.11 -23.68 -1.74
C ARG A 242 -23.10 -22.75 -2.45
N ASN A 243 -22.72 -22.19 -3.60
CA ASN A 243 -23.51 -21.20 -4.35
C ASN A 243 -23.89 -19.94 -3.53
N GLU A 244 -23.03 -19.55 -2.57
CA GLU A 244 -23.23 -18.40 -1.67
C GLU A 244 -22.78 -17.06 -2.28
N ARG A 245 -22.40 -17.02 -3.57
CA ARG A 245 -21.90 -15.79 -4.22
C ARG A 245 -23.00 -14.75 -4.40
N VAL A 246 -22.72 -13.52 -3.94
CA VAL A 246 -23.63 -12.38 -4.10
C VAL A 246 -23.49 -11.77 -5.50
N LYS A 247 -24.63 -11.43 -6.14
CA LYS A 247 -24.62 -10.83 -7.49
C LYS A 247 -23.98 -9.43 -7.52
N ALA A 248 -24.16 -8.65 -6.46
CA ALA A 248 -23.67 -7.27 -6.36
C ALA A 248 -23.02 -6.98 -4.99
N PRO A 249 -21.77 -7.47 -4.74
CA PRO A 249 -21.09 -7.32 -3.44
C PRO A 249 -20.99 -5.86 -2.96
N ALA A 250 -20.70 -4.92 -3.86
CA ALA A 250 -20.64 -3.50 -3.51
C ALA A 250 -21.99 -2.96 -3.00
N VAL A 251 -23.10 -3.30 -3.66
CA VAL A 251 -24.45 -2.88 -3.22
C VAL A 251 -24.77 -3.52 -1.87
N THR A 252 -24.50 -4.81 -1.70
CA THR A 252 -24.72 -5.53 -0.45
C THR A 252 -23.91 -4.91 0.71
N LEU A 253 -22.66 -4.53 0.46
CA LEU A 253 -21.82 -3.86 1.45
C LEU A 253 -22.46 -2.57 1.97
N PHE A 254 -22.88 -1.69 1.07
CA PHE A 254 -23.50 -0.41 1.45
C PHE A 254 -24.94 -0.55 1.96
N ALA A 255 -25.67 -1.59 1.59
CA ALA A 255 -27.02 -1.82 2.11
C ALA A 255 -27.01 -2.45 3.51
N HIS A 256 -26.20 -3.49 3.72
CA HIS A 256 -26.32 -4.36 4.88
C HIS A 256 -25.11 -4.32 5.86
N HIS A 257 -23.93 -3.79 5.44
CA HIS A 257 -22.72 -3.83 6.26
C HIS A 257 -22.13 -2.44 6.53
N LYS A 258 -22.99 -1.39 6.65
CA LYS A 258 -22.55 0.00 6.85
C LYS A 258 -21.74 0.19 8.14
N MET A 259 -22.18 -0.45 9.25
CA MET A 259 -21.51 -0.34 10.52
C MET A 259 -20.14 -1.02 10.50
N ALA A 260 -20.03 -2.19 9.88
CA ALA A 260 -18.75 -2.88 9.68
C ALA A 260 -17.80 -2.02 8.83
N LEU A 261 -18.30 -1.39 7.76
CA LEU A 261 -17.51 -0.48 6.92
C LEU A 261 -17.07 0.77 7.70
N PHE A 262 -17.97 1.38 8.46
CA PHE A 262 -17.68 2.56 9.28
C PHE A 262 -16.59 2.24 10.33
N LEU A 263 -16.80 1.19 11.13
CA LEU A 263 -15.83 0.80 12.15
C LEU A 263 -14.51 0.33 11.56
N GLY A 264 -14.53 -0.41 10.45
CA GLY A 264 -13.35 -0.80 9.70
C GLY A 264 -12.55 0.42 9.22
N THR A 265 -13.22 1.42 8.65
CA THR A 265 -12.60 2.68 8.20
C THR A 265 -11.89 3.39 9.35
N PHE A 266 -12.61 3.66 10.44
CA PHE A 266 -12.05 4.43 11.55
C PHE A 266 -11.04 3.65 12.38
N SER A 267 -11.02 2.31 12.30
CA SER A 267 -10.00 1.47 12.94
C SER A 267 -8.59 1.67 12.38
N GLY A 268 -8.45 2.22 11.17
CA GLY A 268 -7.16 2.46 10.51
C GLY A 268 -6.68 3.91 10.56
N VAL A 269 -7.51 4.87 10.96
CA VAL A 269 -7.23 6.31 10.81
C VAL A 269 -5.90 6.72 11.44
N THR A 270 -5.64 6.32 12.71
CA THR A 270 -4.38 6.71 13.39
C THR A 270 -3.15 6.12 12.72
N THR A 271 -3.24 4.90 12.16
CA THR A 271 -2.15 4.27 11.40
C THR A 271 -1.77 5.11 10.19
N PHE A 272 -2.77 5.55 9.42
CA PHE A 272 -2.54 6.40 8.25
C PHE A 272 -2.07 7.80 8.62
N SER A 273 -2.66 8.41 9.66
CA SER A 273 -2.20 9.72 10.16
C SER A 273 -0.73 9.66 10.57
N LEU A 274 -0.34 8.66 11.38
CA LEU A 274 1.04 8.50 11.80
C LEU A 274 1.98 8.26 10.60
N PHE A 275 1.57 7.47 9.61
CA PHE A 275 2.37 7.21 8.42
C PHE A 275 2.75 8.52 7.71
N TYR A 276 1.77 9.37 7.43
CA TYR A 276 2.02 10.61 6.69
C TYR A 276 2.69 11.69 7.53
N LEU A 277 2.48 11.66 8.85
CA LEU A 277 3.27 12.51 9.76
C LEU A 277 4.75 12.11 9.76
N MET A 278 5.06 10.80 9.75
CA MET A 278 6.45 10.31 9.75
C MET A 278 7.13 10.45 8.38
N THR A 279 6.40 10.20 7.29
CA THR A 279 7.01 10.15 5.94
C THR A 279 7.04 11.51 5.25
N VAL A 280 6.01 12.34 5.40
CA VAL A 280 5.85 13.60 4.66
C VAL A 280 6.03 14.80 5.57
N PHE A 281 5.23 14.93 6.62
CA PHE A 281 5.26 16.10 7.48
C PHE A 281 6.61 16.26 8.18
N ALA A 282 7.11 15.21 8.84
CA ALA A 282 8.33 15.28 9.64
C ALA A 282 9.55 15.67 8.80
N LEU A 283 9.70 15.09 7.60
CA LEU A 283 10.77 15.47 6.67
C LEU A 283 10.60 16.93 6.21
N GLY A 284 9.39 17.30 5.80
CA GLY A 284 9.10 18.67 5.35
C GLY A 284 9.36 19.70 6.45
N TRP A 285 8.86 19.47 7.66
CA TRP A 285 9.03 20.40 8.78
C TRP A 285 10.48 20.48 9.27
N ALA A 286 11.19 19.37 9.34
CA ALA A 286 12.61 19.37 9.70
C ALA A 286 13.44 20.22 8.74
N THR A 287 13.16 20.15 7.43
CA THR A 287 13.91 20.89 6.40
C THR A 287 13.45 22.33 6.27
N THR A 288 12.15 22.59 6.14
CA THR A 288 11.63 23.96 5.87
C THR A 288 11.35 24.75 7.13
N GLY A 289 10.91 24.10 8.21
CA GLY A 289 10.55 24.74 9.47
C GLY A 289 11.72 24.89 10.45
N MET A 290 12.67 23.95 10.44
CA MET A 290 13.80 23.93 11.37
C MET A 290 15.17 24.15 10.68
N GLY A 291 15.22 24.15 9.35
CA GLY A 291 16.45 24.44 8.59
C GLY A 291 17.47 23.32 8.54
N TYR A 292 17.11 22.07 8.87
CA TYR A 292 18.01 20.94 8.71
C TYR A 292 18.22 20.62 7.24
N GLU A 293 19.42 20.16 6.89
CA GLU A 293 19.69 19.64 5.56
C GLU A 293 18.99 18.29 5.31
N ARG A 294 18.50 18.10 4.10
CA ARG A 294 17.88 16.79 3.72
C ARG A 294 18.84 15.63 3.89
N ALA A 295 20.13 15.86 3.64
CA ALA A 295 21.20 14.87 3.78
C ALA A 295 21.32 14.33 5.20
N ASP A 296 20.96 15.12 6.22
CA ASP A 296 21.00 14.70 7.62
C ASP A 296 19.73 13.92 8.00
N ILE A 297 18.58 14.34 7.50
CA ILE A 297 17.27 13.78 7.91
C ILE A 297 16.95 12.46 7.19
N LEU A 298 17.28 12.33 5.90
CA LEU A 298 16.95 11.12 5.14
C LEU A 298 17.57 9.83 5.72
N PRO A 299 18.85 9.80 6.15
CA PRO A 299 19.40 8.62 6.81
C PRO A 299 18.69 8.28 8.12
N ILE A 300 18.35 9.30 8.93
CA ILE A 300 17.61 9.14 10.19
C ILE A 300 16.23 8.55 9.92
N GLN A 301 15.52 9.06 8.93
CA GLN A 301 14.23 8.54 8.51
C GLN A 301 14.33 7.09 8.01
N LEU A 302 15.38 6.75 7.24
CA LEU A 302 15.61 5.39 6.76
C LEU A 302 15.86 4.41 7.91
N ILE A 303 16.62 4.81 8.95
CA ILE A 303 16.77 4.04 10.18
C ILE A 303 15.41 3.80 10.84
N GLY A 304 14.55 4.83 10.90
CA GLY A 304 13.18 4.70 11.40
C GLY A 304 12.37 3.63 10.65
N VAL A 305 12.50 3.57 9.32
CA VAL A 305 11.80 2.55 8.50
C VAL A 305 12.25 1.11 8.83
N LEU A 306 13.48 0.90 9.30
CA LEU A 306 13.90 -0.41 9.79
C LEU A 306 13.13 -0.83 11.06
N PHE A 307 12.83 0.12 11.95
CA PHE A 307 11.95 -0.14 13.10
C PHE A 307 10.53 -0.45 12.64
N PHE A 308 10.01 0.26 11.63
CA PHE A 308 8.72 -0.07 11.01
C PHE A 308 8.68 -1.54 10.55
N ALA A 309 9.66 -1.97 9.77
CA ALA A 309 9.77 -3.34 9.28
C ALA A 309 9.90 -4.36 10.41
N ALA A 310 10.70 -4.07 11.45
CA ALA A 310 10.98 -4.98 12.55
C ALA A 310 9.76 -5.19 13.47
N PHE A 311 8.95 -4.14 13.73
CA PHE A 311 7.81 -4.25 14.62
C PHE A 311 6.56 -4.88 13.98
N ILE A 312 6.46 -4.94 12.64
CA ILE A 312 5.38 -5.66 11.94
C ILE A 312 5.30 -7.14 12.37
N PRO A 313 6.35 -7.97 12.27
CA PRO A 313 6.27 -9.37 12.68
C PRO A 313 6.08 -9.54 14.19
N VAL A 314 6.71 -8.70 15.01
CA VAL A 314 6.56 -8.77 16.46
C VAL A 314 5.09 -8.62 16.86
N THR A 315 4.43 -7.60 16.34
CA THR A 315 3.02 -7.33 16.70
C THR A 315 2.04 -8.27 16.03
N ALA A 316 2.35 -8.84 14.87
CA ALA A 316 1.56 -9.90 14.28
C ALA A 316 1.55 -11.16 15.17
N LEU A 317 2.70 -11.55 15.75
CA LEU A 317 2.78 -12.65 16.72
C LEU A 317 1.98 -12.35 18.01
N LEU A 318 2.11 -11.13 18.53
CA LEU A 318 1.34 -10.71 19.70
C LEU A 318 -0.16 -10.70 19.40
N ALA A 319 -0.57 -10.30 18.20
CA ALA A 319 -1.97 -10.27 17.78
C ALA A 319 -2.56 -11.67 17.60
N ASP A 320 -1.79 -12.65 17.15
CA ASP A 320 -2.23 -14.04 17.11
C ASP A 320 -2.38 -14.64 18.52
N ARG A 321 -1.55 -14.21 19.49
CA ARG A 321 -1.59 -14.70 20.86
C ARG A 321 -2.65 -14.02 21.74
N TYR A 322 -2.75 -12.69 21.66
CA TYR A 322 -3.59 -11.89 22.57
C TYR A 322 -4.88 -11.35 21.92
N GLY A 323 -5.00 -11.51 20.61
CA GLY A 323 -6.11 -11.00 19.79
C GLY A 323 -5.79 -9.67 19.10
N GLN A 324 -6.17 -9.58 17.83
CA GLN A 324 -5.84 -8.46 16.93
C GLN A 324 -6.34 -7.11 17.45
N VAL A 325 -7.60 -7.05 17.91
CA VAL A 325 -8.22 -5.81 18.39
C VAL A 325 -7.51 -5.28 19.65
N LYS A 326 -7.15 -6.16 20.59
CA LYS A 326 -6.46 -5.77 21.81
C LYS A 326 -5.08 -5.19 21.53
N VAL A 327 -4.32 -5.81 20.62
CA VAL A 327 -2.99 -5.34 20.25
C VAL A 327 -3.09 -4.00 19.49
N LEU A 328 -4.06 -3.84 18.58
CA LEU A 328 -4.30 -2.56 17.91
C LEU A 328 -4.69 -1.43 18.86
N ILE A 329 -5.55 -1.72 19.87
CA ILE A 329 -5.89 -0.73 20.90
C ILE A 329 -4.63 -0.33 21.70
N ALA A 330 -3.84 -1.30 22.18
CA ALA A 330 -2.61 -1.01 22.91
C ALA A 330 -1.61 -0.18 22.08
N SER A 331 -1.44 -0.53 20.79
CA SER A 331 -0.60 0.23 19.87
C SER A 331 -1.14 1.66 19.64
N SER A 332 -2.46 1.82 19.51
CA SER A 332 -3.09 3.12 19.35
C SER A 332 -2.95 4.00 20.61
N VAL A 333 -3.02 3.39 21.81
CA VAL A 333 -2.69 4.08 23.07
C VAL A 333 -1.23 4.57 23.04
N GLY A 334 -0.30 3.70 22.63
CA GLY A 334 1.12 4.08 22.45
C GLY A 334 1.30 5.26 21.50
N ILE A 335 0.55 5.30 20.37
CA ILE A 335 0.56 6.44 19.43
C ILE A 335 0.00 7.70 20.08
N GLY A 336 -1.09 7.60 20.85
CA GLY A 336 -1.63 8.74 21.60
C GLY A 336 -0.62 9.32 22.61
N LEU A 337 0.09 8.48 23.34
CA LEU A 337 1.17 8.89 24.25
C LEU A 337 2.37 9.49 23.48
N PHE A 338 2.73 8.92 22.34
CA PHE A 338 3.76 9.48 21.46
C PHE A 338 3.38 10.89 20.99
N GLY A 339 2.09 11.19 20.83
CA GLY A 339 1.60 12.55 20.55
C GLY A 339 2.06 13.56 21.59
N ALA A 340 2.09 13.23 22.88
CA ALA A 340 2.62 14.12 23.94
C ALA A 340 4.14 14.32 23.85
N LEU A 341 4.87 13.32 23.32
CA LEU A 341 6.31 13.39 23.10
C LEU A 341 6.70 14.04 21.76
N PHE A 342 5.72 14.36 20.91
CA PHE A 342 5.96 14.84 19.54
C PHE A 342 6.83 16.11 19.52
N ALA A 343 6.41 17.16 20.19
CA ALA A 343 7.15 18.42 20.23
C ALA A 343 8.49 18.31 20.98
N PRO A 344 8.58 17.71 22.19
CA PRO A 344 9.85 17.57 22.88
C PRO A 344 10.92 16.81 22.09
N LEU A 345 10.55 15.67 21.48
CA LEU A 345 11.51 14.86 20.71
C LEU A 345 11.93 15.56 19.42
N PHE A 346 10.98 16.17 18.73
CA PHE A 346 11.25 16.88 17.48
C PHE A 346 12.17 18.09 17.69
N GLY A 347 12.04 18.78 18.82
CA GLY A 347 12.85 19.94 19.17
C GLY A 347 14.21 19.61 19.81
N ALA A 348 14.54 18.34 20.06
CA ALA A 348 15.77 17.95 20.78
C ALA A 348 16.98 17.66 19.85
N GLY A 349 17.05 18.32 18.68
CA GLY A 349 18.13 18.17 17.72
C GLY A 349 18.10 16.84 16.96
N LEU A 350 19.20 16.50 16.27
CA LEU A 350 19.28 15.28 15.43
C LEU A 350 19.08 13.99 16.24
N THR A 351 19.59 13.94 17.48
CA THR A 351 19.36 12.77 18.37
C THR A 351 17.89 12.65 18.74
N GLY A 352 17.22 13.76 19.02
CA GLY A 352 15.78 13.77 19.27
C GLY A 352 14.99 13.30 18.06
N LEU A 353 15.35 13.75 16.86
CA LEU A 353 14.76 13.29 15.59
C LEU A 353 14.98 11.81 15.34
N LEU A 354 16.15 11.27 15.65
CA LEU A 354 16.42 9.83 15.54
C LEU A 354 15.47 9.02 16.43
N ILE A 355 15.34 9.42 17.70
CA ILE A 355 14.41 8.77 18.65
C ILE A 355 12.96 8.94 18.18
N PHE A 356 12.61 10.13 17.71
CA PHE A 356 11.28 10.45 17.17
C PHE A 356 10.91 9.51 16.00
N PHE A 357 11.79 9.38 15.02
CA PHE A 357 11.54 8.50 13.87
C PHE A 357 11.54 7.02 14.27
N ALA A 358 12.45 6.59 15.14
CA ALA A 358 12.50 5.21 15.61
C ALA A 358 11.20 4.82 16.36
N LEU A 359 10.73 5.66 17.28
CA LEU A 359 9.49 5.45 18.02
C LEU A 359 8.25 5.54 17.10
N GLY A 360 8.15 6.59 16.29
CA GLY A 360 7.01 6.82 15.41
C GLY A 360 6.84 5.69 14.40
N PHE A 361 7.90 5.29 13.71
CA PHE A 361 7.89 4.18 12.77
C PHE A 361 7.75 2.81 13.47
N GLY A 362 8.32 2.65 14.68
CA GLY A 362 8.10 1.45 15.48
C GLY A 362 6.62 1.28 15.85
N LEU A 363 5.97 2.32 16.37
CA LEU A 363 4.54 2.33 16.68
C LEU A 363 3.68 2.11 15.43
N MET A 364 4.11 2.64 14.29
CA MET A 364 3.46 2.36 13.01
C MET A 364 3.53 0.86 12.67
N GLY A 365 4.69 0.23 12.84
CA GLY A 365 4.86 -1.22 12.67
C GLY A 365 3.93 -2.00 13.60
N CYS A 366 3.75 -1.50 14.83
CA CYS A 366 2.84 -2.10 15.81
C CYS A 366 1.38 -2.12 15.38
N THR A 367 0.90 -1.10 14.67
CA THR A 367 -0.46 -1.10 14.11
C THR A 367 -0.53 -1.81 12.78
N TYR A 368 0.50 -1.67 11.93
CA TYR A 368 0.48 -2.16 10.56
C TYR A 368 0.53 -3.69 10.47
N GLY A 369 1.20 -4.37 11.41
CA GLY A 369 1.28 -5.83 11.46
C GLY A 369 -0.10 -6.51 11.50
N PRO A 370 -0.93 -6.26 12.51
CA PRO A 370 -2.22 -6.91 12.67
C PRO A 370 -3.38 -6.31 11.85
N ILE A 371 -3.24 -5.08 11.29
CA ILE A 371 -4.36 -4.32 10.71
C ILE A 371 -5.05 -5.06 9.57
N GLY A 372 -4.29 -5.77 8.73
CA GLY A 372 -4.84 -6.50 7.59
C GLY A 372 -5.84 -7.57 8.01
N ALA A 373 -5.45 -8.41 8.97
CA ALA A 373 -6.32 -9.45 9.50
C ALA A 373 -7.50 -8.87 10.29
N ALA A 374 -7.29 -7.76 11.03
CA ALA A 374 -8.33 -7.11 11.81
C ALA A 374 -9.41 -6.45 10.94
N MET A 375 -9.01 -5.72 9.89
CA MET A 375 -9.96 -5.02 8.99
C MET A 375 -10.80 -5.97 8.15
N ALA A 376 -10.31 -7.16 7.83
CA ALA A 376 -11.06 -8.16 7.08
C ALA A 376 -12.11 -8.91 7.93
N ARG A 377 -11.92 -8.95 9.26
CA ARG A 377 -12.71 -9.75 10.19
C ARG A 377 -14.21 -9.41 10.24
N PRO A 378 -14.65 -8.14 10.27
CA PRO A 378 -16.07 -7.81 10.41
C PRO A 378 -16.91 -8.12 9.17
N PHE A 379 -16.31 -8.51 8.04
CA PHE A 379 -17.03 -8.76 6.81
C PHE A 379 -17.22 -10.26 6.55
N PRO A 380 -18.45 -10.71 6.19
CA PRO A 380 -18.68 -12.08 5.75
C PRO A 380 -17.93 -12.36 4.43
N THR A 381 -17.64 -13.62 4.15
CA THR A 381 -16.81 -14.03 2.99
C THR A 381 -17.34 -13.51 1.66
N THR A 382 -18.67 -13.33 1.55
CA THR A 382 -19.38 -12.89 0.33
C THR A 382 -19.09 -11.44 -0.09
N VAL A 383 -18.69 -10.57 0.86
CA VAL A 383 -18.36 -9.15 0.63
C VAL A 383 -17.03 -8.75 1.26
N ARG A 384 -16.23 -9.72 1.71
CA ARG A 384 -15.01 -9.47 2.49
C ARG A 384 -13.95 -8.71 1.70
N TYR A 385 -13.77 -9.05 0.42
CA TYR A 385 -12.81 -8.35 -0.42
C TYR A 385 -13.21 -6.89 -0.60
N THR A 386 -14.44 -6.67 -1.05
CA THR A 386 -14.98 -5.31 -1.25
C THR A 386 -14.94 -4.51 0.05
N GLY A 387 -15.38 -5.12 1.17
CA GLY A 387 -15.44 -4.47 2.48
C GLY A 387 -14.07 -4.10 3.04
N ALA A 388 -13.14 -5.04 3.06
CA ALA A 388 -11.79 -4.79 3.58
C ALA A 388 -11.02 -3.78 2.73
N SER A 389 -11.08 -3.88 1.39
CA SER A 389 -10.45 -2.92 0.48
C SER A 389 -11.05 -1.52 0.65
N MET A 390 -12.38 -1.42 0.73
CA MET A 390 -13.04 -0.13 0.90
C MET A 390 -12.70 0.51 2.25
N ALA A 391 -12.76 -0.26 3.36
CA ALA A 391 -12.41 0.24 4.68
C ALA A 391 -10.97 0.76 4.75
N PHE A 392 -10.01 0.04 4.18
CA PHE A 392 -8.61 0.44 4.12
C PHE A 392 -8.40 1.73 3.31
N ASN A 393 -9.02 1.84 2.14
CA ASN A 393 -8.86 3.02 1.29
C ASN A 393 -9.58 4.25 1.87
N LEU A 394 -10.76 4.08 2.48
CA LEU A 394 -11.43 5.16 3.20
C LEU A 394 -10.64 5.61 4.44
N ALA A 395 -10.05 4.68 5.20
CA ALA A 395 -9.15 5.00 6.30
C ALA A 395 -7.94 5.83 5.81
N GLY A 396 -7.40 5.49 4.63
CA GLY A 396 -6.36 6.27 3.96
C GLY A 396 -6.82 7.68 3.58
N ILE A 397 -8.05 7.86 3.07
CA ILE A 397 -8.57 9.19 2.78
C ILE A 397 -8.70 10.01 4.06
N VAL A 398 -9.35 9.47 5.08
CA VAL A 398 -9.62 10.20 6.34
C VAL A 398 -8.33 10.49 7.11
N GLY A 399 -7.44 9.50 7.21
CA GLY A 399 -6.23 9.60 8.02
C GLY A 399 -5.02 10.19 7.31
N ALA A 400 -4.99 10.13 5.96
CA ALA A 400 -3.79 10.47 5.19
C ALA A 400 -3.92 11.72 4.33
N SER A 401 -5.06 11.89 3.63
CA SER A 401 -5.15 12.89 2.56
C SER A 401 -4.91 14.33 3.03
N LEU A 402 -5.41 14.67 4.20
CA LEU A 402 -5.27 16.00 4.79
C LEU A 402 -4.21 16.08 5.91
N ALA A 403 -3.67 14.93 6.36
CA ALA A 403 -2.79 14.89 7.52
C ALA A 403 -1.53 15.80 7.39
N PRO A 404 -0.77 15.80 6.29
CA PRO A 404 0.40 16.67 6.16
C PRO A 404 0.02 18.15 6.14
N TYR A 405 -1.08 18.51 5.46
CA TYR A 405 -1.58 19.87 5.40
C TYR A 405 -2.01 20.38 6.79
N LEU A 406 -2.88 19.60 7.46
CA LEU A 406 -3.34 19.93 8.80
C LEU A 406 -2.19 20.02 9.80
N ALA A 407 -1.24 19.08 9.73
CA ALA A 407 -0.08 19.11 10.61
C ALA A 407 0.80 20.33 10.37
N THR A 408 1.03 20.72 9.11
CA THR A 408 1.79 21.93 8.78
C THR A 408 1.07 23.18 9.26
N TRP A 409 -0.23 23.27 9.03
CA TRP A 409 -1.05 24.38 9.48
C TRP A 409 -1.06 24.48 11.02
N LEU A 410 -1.23 23.36 11.73
CA LEU A 410 -1.19 23.31 13.19
C LEU A 410 0.20 23.70 13.72
N ALA A 411 1.27 23.21 13.10
CA ALA A 411 2.63 23.53 13.51
C ALA A 411 2.94 25.03 13.35
N GLN A 412 2.48 25.65 12.26
CA GLN A 412 2.68 27.07 11.98
C GLN A 412 1.87 27.98 12.92
N ASN A 413 0.63 27.62 13.25
CA ASN A 413 -0.28 28.48 14.00
C ASN A 413 -0.28 28.19 15.50
N TYR A 414 -0.03 26.96 15.92
CA TYR A 414 -0.17 26.49 17.31
C TYR A 414 1.04 25.68 17.82
N GLY A 415 2.05 25.49 16.97
CA GLY A 415 3.27 24.75 17.31
C GLY A 415 3.12 23.24 17.22
N LEU A 416 4.27 22.54 17.35
CA LEU A 416 4.36 21.08 17.21
C LEU A 416 3.54 20.30 18.23
N ALA A 417 3.25 20.88 19.42
CA ALA A 417 2.40 20.24 20.41
C ALA A 417 0.96 20.03 19.90
N ALA A 418 0.45 20.94 19.07
CA ALA A 418 -0.86 20.80 18.44
C ALA A 418 -0.89 19.66 17.41
N VAL A 419 0.22 19.40 16.72
CA VAL A 419 0.37 18.25 15.83
C VAL A 419 0.31 16.95 16.63
N GLY A 420 1.00 16.90 17.77
CA GLY A 420 0.89 15.79 18.71
C GLY A 420 -0.53 15.57 19.24
N GLY A 421 -1.27 16.68 19.53
CA GLY A 421 -2.68 16.63 19.91
C GLY A 421 -3.59 16.07 18.80
N TYR A 422 -3.36 16.47 17.53
CA TYR A 422 -4.04 15.89 16.37
C TYR A 422 -3.82 14.38 16.26
N LEU A 423 -2.58 13.92 16.45
CA LEU A 423 -2.26 12.50 16.45
C LEU A 423 -2.96 11.74 17.60
N ALA A 424 -2.95 12.32 18.80
CA ALA A 424 -3.66 11.76 19.95
C ALA A 424 -5.18 11.64 19.73
N LEU A 425 -5.79 12.69 19.13
CA LEU A 425 -7.21 12.65 18.76
C LEU A 425 -7.51 11.52 17.75
N SER A 426 -6.66 11.37 16.73
CA SER A 426 -6.80 10.26 15.76
C SER A 426 -6.71 8.90 16.43
N ALA A 427 -5.85 8.76 17.45
CA ALA A 427 -5.73 7.53 18.24
C ALA A 427 -7.01 7.24 19.05
N VAL A 428 -7.60 8.25 19.68
CA VAL A 428 -8.89 8.09 20.40
C VAL A 428 -9.99 7.62 19.45
N VAL A 429 -10.11 8.23 18.27
CA VAL A 429 -11.09 7.84 17.24
C VAL A 429 -10.90 6.38 16.84
N THR A 430 -9.65 5.97 16.59
CA THR A 430 -9.32 4.58 16.24
C THR A 430 -9.61 3.60 17.37
N ILE A 431 -9.32 3.94 18.63
CA ILE A 431 -9.62 3.10 19.80
C ILE A 431 -11.12 2.88 19.94
N LEU A 432 -11.93 3.93 19.78
CA LEU A 432 -13.40 3.81 19.83
C LEU A 432 -13.95 2.92 18.72
N ALA A 433 -13.42 3.05 17.50
CA ALA A 433 -13.80 2.20 16.38
C ALA A 433 -13.43 0.73 16.60
N LEU A 434 -12.21 0.46 17.08
CA LEU A 434 -11.73 -0.89 17.41
C LEU A 434 -12.55 -1.54 18.53
N TRP A 435 -12.92 -0.77 19.55
CA TRP A 435 -13.78 -1.23 20.62
C TRP A 435 -15.19 -1.59 20.12
N GLY A 436 -15.77 -0.76 19.26
CA GLY A 436 -17.02 -1.04 18.57
C GLY A 436 -16.92 -2.30 17.68
N MET A 437 -15.83 -2.42 16.91
CA MET A 437 -15.59 -3.56 16.03
C MET A 437 -15.46 -4.90 16.78
N GLY A 438 -14.96 -4.88 18.03
CA GLY A 438 -14.92 -6.06 18.89
C GLY A 438 -16.29 -6.61 19.28
N ARG A 439 -17.35 -5.82 19.11
CA ARG A 439 -18.74 -6.18 19.44
C ARG A 439 -19.57 -6.60 18.22
N VAL A 440 -19.12 -6.26 17.02
CA VAL A 440 -19.79 -6.65 15.78
C VAL A 440 -19.32 -8.05 15.40
N SER A 441 -20.27 -9.02 15.45
CA SER A 441 -20.02 -10.37 14.93
C SER A 441 -20.44 -10.45 13.47
N PRO A 442 -19.68 -11.12 12.58
CA PRO A 442 -20.06 -11.29 11.17
C PRO A 442 -21.40 -12.02 10.96
N GLU A 443 -21.84 -12.77 11.98
CA GLU A 443 -23.07 -13.60 11.97
C GLU A 443 -24.33 -12.83 12.39
N THR A 444 -24.21 -11.59 12.91
CA THR A 444 -25.35 -10.83 13.46
C THR A 444 -26.05 -9.93 12.45
N GLU A 445 -25.60 -9.89 11.20
CA GLU A 445 -26.13 -8.98 10.16
C GLU A 445 -26.77 -9.72 8.96
N LEU A 446 -27.24 -10.95 9.16
CA LEU A 446 -28.05 -11.68 8.16
C LEU A 446 -29.54 -11.54 8.43
#